data_c53af75629ba498b4715ac7813bc08c3
#
_entry.id   c53af75629ba498b4715ac7813bc08c3
#
_cell.length_a   1.000
_cell.length_b   1.000
_cell.length_c   1.000
_cell.angle_alpha   90.00
_cell.angle_beta   90.00
_cell.angle_gamma   90.00
#
_symmetry.space_group_name_H-M   'P 1'
#
loop_
_entity.id
_entity.type
_entity.pdbx_description
1 polymer ?
#
loop_
_entity_poly.entity_id
_entity_poly.type
_entity_poly.pdbx_seq_one_letter_code
_entity_poly.pdbx_strand_id
1 'polypeptide(L)'
;MAHSLMLLEVVEKVRGAVGSDFPVLLRIAGNEFMDGGNTNAEAQIFAAEAEKRGVDLFNVTGGWHETRIPQLTMSVPRRAYVYLARGIKSSVSAPVLASNRINDPMVAEEVLRDGEADLVTMARGLLADPDLPNKAR
;
A
#
# COMPACT_ATOMS: atom_id res chain seq x y z
N MET A 1 14.10 0.79 13.87
CA MET A 1 15.16 0.07 13.12
C MET A 1 15.19 -1.45 13.39
N ALA A 2 15.12 -1.97 14.62
CA ALA A 2 15.16 -3.43 14.84
C ALA A 2 14.01 -4.23 14.20
N HIS A 3 12.79 -3.72 14.24
CA HIS A 3 11.61 -4.37 13.63
C HIS A 3 11.71 -4.42 12.10
N SER A 4 12.30 -3.42 11.47
CA SER A 4 12.49 -3.38 10.01
C SER A 4 13.46 -4.46 9.53
N LEU A 5 14.52 -4.75 10.28
CA LEU A 5 15.49 -5.80 9.96
C LEU A 5 14.84 -7.19 9.95
N MET A 6 14.02 -7.50 10.95
CA MET A 6 13.30 -8.78 11.02
C MET A 6 12.39 -8.97 9.81
N LEU A 7 11.64 -7.94 9.40
CA LEU A 7 10.76 -8.03 8.23
C LEU A 7 11.55 -8.23 6.94
N LEU A 8 12.71 -7.59 6.79
CA LEU A 8 13.57 -7.78 5.63
C LEU A 8 14.15 -9.20 5.57
N GLU A 9 14.53 -9.77 6.71
CA GLU A 9 14.95 -11.18 6.79
C GLU A 9 13.81 -12.15 6.41
N VAL A 10 12.57 -11.84 6.80
CA VAL A 10 11.40 -12.65 6.39
C VAL A 10 11.22 -12.59 4.88
N VAL A 11 11.33 -11.42 4.25
CA VAL A 11 11.26 -11.28 2.79
C VAL A 11 12.31 -12.12 2.11
N GLU A 12 13.58 -12.05 2.55
CA GLU A 12 14.68 -12.85 1.99
C GLU A 12 14.41 -14.36 2.11
N LYS A 13 13.93 -14.82 3.27
CA LYS A 13 13.61 -16.24 3.49
C LYS A 13 12.44 -16.70 2.61
N VAL A 14 11.39 -15.87 2.48
CA VAL A 14 10.25 -16.17 1.59
C VAL A 14 10.74 -16.26 0.15
N ARG A 15 11.47 -15.26 -0.34
CA ARG A 15 12.04 -15.26 -1.70
C ARG A 15 12.94 -16.49 -1.95
N GLY A 16 13.79 -16.82 -1.00
CA GLY A 16 14.65 -18.01 -1.09
C GLY A 16 13.86 -19.33 -1.14
N ALA A 17 12.70 -19.39 -0.48
CA ALA A 17 11.87 -20.57 -0.45
C ALA A 17 11.00 -20.76 -1.71
N VAL A 18 10.49 -19.65 -2.29
CA VAL A 18 9.55 -19.71 -3.42
C VAL A 18 10.25 -19.58 -4.78
N GLY A 19 11.50 -19.13 -4.82
CA GLY A 19 12.25 -18.91 -6.07
C GLY A 19 11.91 -17.58 -6.75
N SER A 20 12.55 -17.34 -7.91
CA SER A 20 12.43 -16.06 -8.66
C SER A 20 11.07 -15.88 -9.35
N ASP A 21 10.42 -16.96 -9.74
CA ASP A 21 9.26 -16.95 -10.61
C ASP A 21 7.93 -16.79 -9.85
N PHE A 22 7.95 -16.92 -8.53
CA PHE A 22 6.76 -16.76 -7.70
C PHE A 22 6.65 -15.31 -7.22
N PRO A 23 5.53 -14.60 -7.47
CA PRO A 23 5.38 -13.21 -7.06
C PRO A 23 5.29 -13.06 -5.54
N VAL A 24 6.13 -12.20 -4.98
CA VAL A 24 6.12 -11.85 -3.54
C VAL A 24 5.58 -10.43 -3.39
N LEU A 25 4.39 -10.33 -2.79
CA LEU A 25 3.72 -9.07 -2.54
C LEU A 25 3.84 -8.68 -1.07
N LEU A 26 4.15 -7.42 -0.80
CA LEU A 26 4.27 -6.90 0.56
C LEU A 26 3.22 -5.82 0.83
N ARG A 27 2.44 -6.01 1.91
CA ARG A 27 1.57 -4.96 2.42
C ARG A 27 2.26 -4.21 3.54
N ILE A 28 2.36 -2.89 3.40
CA ILE A 28 3.02 -2.02 4.37
C ILE A 28 2.15 -0.81 4.74
N ALA A 29 2.34 -0.30 5.96
CA ALA A 29 1.81 0.98 6.36
C ALA A 29 2.72 2.08 5.79
N GLY A 30 2.17 2.95 4.94
CA GLY A 30 2.89 4.11 4.41
C GLY A 30 3.09 5.23 5.45
N ASN A 31 2.36 5.21 6.56
CA ASN A 31 2.53 6.04 7.74
C ASN A 31 1.65 5.46 8.86
N GLU A 32 2.14 5.40 10.07
CA GLU A 32 1.38 4.89 11.22
C GLU A 32 0.57 5.96 11.93
N PHE A 33 0.84 7.24 11.67
CA PHE A 33 0.15 8.40 12.28
C PHE A 33 0.13 8.39 13.82
N MET A 34 1.21 7.93 14.43
CA MET A 34 1.38 7.82 15.86
C MET A 34 2.74 8.37 16.28
N ASP A 35 2.83 8.89 17.49
CA ASP A 35 4.10 9.30 18.07
C ASP A 35 5.02 8.07 18.23
N GLY A 36 6.23 8.16 17.68
CA GLY A 36 7.17 7.04 17.64
C GLY A 36 6.88 5.94 16.62
N GLY A 37 5.81 6.09 15.85
CA GLY A 37 5.49 5.22 14.71
C GLY A 37 6.25 5.60 13.44
N ASN A 38 6.21 4.72 12.44
CA ASN A 38 6.89 4.94 11.16
C ASN A 38 6.24 6.07 10.36
N THR A 39 7.06 6.94 9.82
CA THR A 39 6.69 8.01 8.88
C THR A 39 6.67 7.50 7.44
N ASN A 40 6.10 8.30 6.52
CA ASN A 40 6.15 7.95 5.09
C ASN A 40 7.59 7.90 4.54
N ALA A 41 8.48 8.78 5.03
CA ALA A 41 9.89 8.76 4.62
C ALA A 41 10.61 7.47 5.04
N GLU A 42 10.37 6.98 6.25
CA GLU A 42 10.91 5.71 6.73
C GLU A 42 10.32 4.52 5.97
N ALA A 43 9.02 4.55 5.66
CA ALA A 43 8.37 3.53 4.84
C ALA A 43 8.95 3.47 3.41
N GLN A 44 9.32 4.60 2.82
CA GLN A 44 10.01 4.67 1.52
C GLN A 44 11.38 3.97 1.58
N ILE A 45 12.18 4.27 2.60
CA ILE A 45 13.49 3.62 2.79
C ILE A 45 13.32 2.10 2.96
N PHE A 46 12.34 1.70 3.78
CA PHE A 46 12.03 0.28 4.00
C PHE A 46 11.59 -0.41 2.70
N ALA A 47 10.71 0.22 1.91
CA ALA A 47 10.24 -0.33 0.64
C ALA A 47 11.39 -0.54 -0.34
N ALA A 48 12.28 0.43 -0.49
CA ALA A 48 13.46 0.32 -1.35
C ALA A 48 14.39 -0.83 -0.92
N GLU A 49 14.56 -1.05 0.38
CA GLU A 49 15.33 -2.17 0.90
C GLU A 49 14.63 -3.53 0.72
N ALA A 50 13.30 -3.56 0.84
CA ALA A 50 12.49 -4.75 0.62
C ALA A 50 12.47 -5.17 -0.87
N GLU A 51 12.41 -4.20 -1.80
CA GLU A 51 12.50 -4.45 -3.24
C GLU A 51 13.83 -5.13 -3.60
N LYS A 52 14.95 -4.63 -3.08
CA LYS A 52 16.29 -5.26 -3.28
C LYS A 52 16.33 -6.72 -2.81
N ARG A 53 15.49 -7.11 -1.88
CA ARG A 53 15.37 -8.46 -1.31
C ARG A 53 14.31 -9.32 -2.00
N GLY A 54 13.70 -8.79 -3.06
CA GLY A 54 12.83 -9.55 -3.93
C GLY A 54 11.33 -9.37 -3.68
N VAL A 55 10.90 -8.22 -3.19
CA VAL A 55 9.48 -7.84 -3.24
C VAL A 55 9.15 -7.36 -4.65
N ASP A 56 8.11 -7.94 -5.24
CA ASP A 56 7.69 -7.65 -6.62
C ASP A 56 6.55 -6.62 -6.69
N LEU A 57 5.86 -6.35 -5.57
CA LEU A 57 4.73 -5.43 -5.54
C LEU A 57 4.44 -4.95 -4.12
N PHE A 58 4.09 -3.67 -3.96
CA PHE A 58 3.73 -3.07 -2.69
C PHE A 58 2.25 -2.72 -2.62
N ASN A 59 1.56 -3.19 -1.58
CA ASN A 59 0.21 -2.73 -1.23
C ASN A 59 0.32 -1.74 -0.06
N VAL A 60 0.10 -0.47 -0.33
CA VAL A 60 0.29 0.60 0.65
C VAL A 60 -1.03 0.91 1.35
N THR A 61 -1.01 0.78 2.67
CA THR A 61 -2.07 1.22 3.57
C THR A 61 -1.56 2.37 4.44
N GLY A 62 -2.37 2.90 5.33
CA GLY A 62 -1.94 3.94 6.27
C GLY A 62 -2.57 3.72 7.63
N GLY A 63 -1.92 4.23 8.68
CA GLY A 63 -2.36 4.23 10.05
C GLY A 63 -2.33 2.85 10.72
N TRP A 64 -2.74 2.88 11.93
CA TRP A 64 -2.85 1.79 12.89
C TRP A 64 -4.27 1.80 13.46
N HIS A 65 -4.74 0.72 14.07
CA HIS A 65 -6.10 0.67 14.61
C HIS A 65 -6.33 1.60 15.81
N GLU A 66 -5.28 2.04 16.47
CA GLU A 66 -5.32 3.01 17.58
C GLU A 66 -5.06 4.47 17.14
N THR A 67 -4.94 4.74 15.85
CA THR A 67 -4.76 6.10 15.36
C THR A 67 -5.97 6.97 15.70
N ARG A 68 -5.71 8.22 16.06
CA ARG A 68 -6.74 9.20 16.45
C ARG A 68 -7.81 9.40 15.37
N ILE A 69 -7.43 9.28 14.09
CA ILE A 69 -8.34 9.35 12.95
C ILE A 69 -8.42 7.98 12.31
N PRO A 70 -9.52 7.23 12.48
CA PRO A 70 -9.69 5.94 11.84
C PRO A 70 -9.70 6.07 10.32
N GLN A 71 -8.86 5.32 9.63
CA GLN A 71 -8.75 5.34 8.16
C GLN A 71 -10.03 4.95 7.42
N LEU A 72 -10.95 4.32 8.12
CA LEU A 72 -12.09 3.62 7.54
C LEU A 72 -13.37 4.45 7.52
N THR A 73 -13.41 5.57 8.23
CA THR A 73 -14.63 6.34 8.43
C THR A 73 -14.99 7.21 7.23
N MET A 74 -16.29 7.48 7.07
CA MET A 74 -16.80 8.38 6.02
C MET A 74 -16.38 9.83 6.22
N SER A 75 -16.00 10.23 7.44
CA SER A 75 -15.47 11.56 7.74
C SER A 75 -14.10 11.83 7.09
N VAL A 76 -13.37 10.78 6.71
CA VAL A 76 -12.13 10.93 5.94
C VAL A 76 -12.47 11.02 4.46
N PRO A 77 -12.02 12.08 3.75
CA PRO A 77 -12.27 12.23 2.33
C PRO A 77 -11.79 11.02 1.50
N ARG A 78 -12.45 10.80 0.35
CA ARG A 78 -11.93 9.87 -0.65
C ARG A 78 -10.53 10.28 -1.06
N ARG A 79 -9.67 9.32 -1.39
CA ARG A 79 -8.29 9.55 -1.85
C ARG A 79 -7.33 10.12 -0.79
N ALA A 80 -7.77 10.32 0.45
CA ALA A 80 -7.00 11.01 1.49
C ALA A 80 -5.64 10.35 1.81
N TYR A 81 -5.46 9.06 1.53
CA TYR A 81 -4.24 8.31 1.84
C TYR A 81 -3.40 7.95 0.61
N VAL A 82 -3.81 8.37 -0.58
CA VAL A 82 -3.11 8.03 -1.83
C VAL A 82 -1.68 8.60 -1.88
N TYR A 83 -1.45 9.76 -1.26
CA TYR A 83 -0.12 10.35 -1.17
C TYR A 83 0.91 9.42 -0.50
N LEU A 84 0.48 8.48 0.35
CA LEU A 84 1.35 7.48 0.96
C LEU A 84 1.88 6.50 -0.09
N ALA A 85 1.00 6.02 -0.98
CA ALA A 85 1.38 5.18 -2.10
C ALA A 85 2.28 5.92 -3.09
N ARG A 86 1.95 7.18 -3.41
CA ARG A 86 2.79 8.03 -4.26
C ARG A 86 4.20 8.20 -3.70
N GLY A 87 4.33 8.39 -2.37
CA GLY A 87 5.63 8.45 -1.71
C GLY A 87 6.42 7.16 -1.89
N ILE A 88 5.83 5.99 -1.65
CA ILE A 88 6.48 4.68 -1.86
C ILE A 88 6.87 4.51 -3.34
N LYS A 89 5.95 4.81 -4.27
CA LYS A 89 6.19 4.71 -5.72
C LYS A 89 7.39 5.54 -6.18
N SER A 90 7.67 6.67 -5.56
CA SER A 90 8.84 7.47 -5.90
C SER A 90 10.17 6.85 -5.47
N SER A 91 10.16 5.81 -4.65
CA SER A 91 11.36 5.18 -4.08
C SER A 91 11.62 3.75 -4.56
N VAL A 92 10.68 3.16 -5.32
CA VAL A 92 10.77 1.78 -5.85
C VAL A 92 10.46 1.75 -7.34
N SER A 93 10.91 0.70 -8.02
CA SER A 93 10.57 0.38 -9.41
C SER A 93 9.41 -0.60 -9.52
N ALA A 94 9.21 -1.41 -8.48
CA ALA A 94 8.12 -2.36 -8.38
C ALA A 94 6.75 -1.65 -8.36
N PRO A 95 5.70 -2.25 -8.95
CA PRO A 95 4.36 -1.68 -8.93
C PRO A 95 3.83 -1.42 -7.52
N VAL A 96 3.11 -0.32 -7.37
CA VAL A 96 2.53 0.11 -6.09
C VAL A 96 1.01 0.19 -6.18
N LEU A 97 0.33 -0.46 -5.23
CA LEU A 97 -1.12 -0.39 -5.07
C LEU A 97 -1.47 0.65 -4.01
N ALA A 98 -2.34 1.61 -4.38
CA ALA A 98 -2.98 2.48 -3.42
C ALA A 98 -4.21 1.82 -2.79
N SER A 99 -4.40 2.00 -1.50
CA SER A 99 -5.57 1.53 -0.76
C SER A 99 -6.15 2.64 0.13
N ASN A 100 -7.22 2.30 0.84
CA ASN A 100 -7.93 3.16 1.79
C ASN A 100 -8.66 4.35 1.14
N ARG A 101 -9.94 4.46 1.44
CA ARG A 101 -10.83 5.53 0.95
C ARG A 101 -10.89 5.67 -0.58
N ILE A 102 -10.62 4.60 -1.31
CA ILE A 102 -10.93 4.44 -2.73
C ILE A 102 -12.11 3.47 -2.82
N ASN A 103 -13.30 3.97 -3.13
CA ASN A 103 -14.55 3.20 -3.18
C ASN A 103 -15.47 3.66 -4.34
N ASP A 104 -14.89 4.32 -5.33
CA ASP A 104 -15.56 4.87 -6.49
C ASP A 104 -14.64 4.65 -7.70
N PRO A 105 -15.13 4.06 -8.80
CA PRO A 105 -14.32 3.82 -9.99
C PRO A 105 -13.70 5.09 -10.58
N MET A 106 -14.40 6.21 -10.54
CA MET A 106 -13.87 7.49 -11.05
C MET A 106 -12.69 7.96 -10.22
N VAL A 107 -12.76 7.81 -8.90
CA VAL A 107 -11.64 8.14 -8.00
C VAL A 107 -10.45 7.20 -8.24
N ALA A 108 -10.72 5.92 -8.49
CA ALA A 108 -9.66 4.96 -8.84
C ALA A 108 -8.96 5.35 -10.14
N GLU A 109 -9.73 5.70 -11.18
CA GLU A 109 -9.21 6.16 -12.46
C GLU A 109 -8.36 7.43 -12.34
N GLU A 110 -8.81 8.39 -11.52
CA GLU A 110 -8.03 9.61 -11.24
C GLU A 110 -6.67 9.29 -10.62
N VAL A 111 -6.62 8.38 -9.65
CA VAL A 111 -5.37 7.97 -8.99
C VAL A 111 -4.37 7.39 -9.99
N LEU A 112 -4.85 6.53 -10.89
CA LEU A 112 -4.01 5.90 -11.92
C LEU A 112 -3.57 6.91 -12.99
N ARG A 113 -4.49 7.72 -13.51
CA ARG A 113 -4.21 8.76 -14.51
C ARG A 113 -3.21 9.79 -14.00
N ASP A 114 -3.33 10.19 -12.72
CA ASP A 114 -2.41 11.16 -12.11
C ASP A 114 -1.05 10.54 -11.76
N GLY A 115 -0.87 9.23 -12.01
CA GLY A 115 0.38 8.50 -11.76
C GLY A 115 0.73 8.32 -10.30
N GLU A 116 -0.25 8.43 -9.39
CA GLU A 116 -0.02 8.34 -7.94
C GLU A 116 0.17 6.90 -7.45
N ALA A 117 -0.35 5.94 -8.22
CA ALA A 117 -0.15 4.51 -8.01
C ALA A 117 -0.23 3.78 -9.36
N ASP A 118 0.18 2.51 -9.41
CA ASP A 118 0.08 1.66 -10.60
C ASP A 118 -1.21 0.85 -10.60
N LEU A 119 -1.73 0.56 -9.43
CA LEU A 119 -2.95 -0.21 -9.20
C LEU A 119 -3.73 0.39 -8.02
N VAL A 120 -5.01 0.04 -7.92
CA VAL A 120 -5.84 0.36 -6.74
C VAL A 120 -6.44 -0.90 -6.16
N THR A 121 -6.66 -0.89 -4.84
CA THR A 121 -7.29 -2.02 -4.14
C THR A 121 -8.51 -1.55 -3.36
N MET A 122 -9.58 -2.31 -3.45
CA MET A 122 -10.85 -2.08 -2.78
C MET A 122 -11.30 -3.35 -2.07
N ALA A 123 -11.63 -3.25 -0.78
CA ALA A 123 -12.21 -4.36 -0.05
C ALA A 123 -13.71 -4.11 0.21
N ARG A 124 -14.04 -3.10 1.00
CA ARG A 124 -15.43 -2.80 1.37
C ARG A 124 -16.31 -2.38 0.21
N GLY A 125 -15.75 -1.73 -0.83
CA GLY A 125 -16.47 -1.42 -2.05
C GLY A 125 -16.98 -2.69 -2.75
N LEU A 126 -16.15 -3.73 -2.81
CA LEU A 126 -16.50 -5.03 -3.40
C LEU A 126 -17.41 -5.87 -2.49
N LEU A 127 -17.32 -5.69 -1.17
CA LEU A 127 -18.29 -6.33 -0.25
C LEU A 127 -19.68 -5.71 -0.38
N ALA A 128 -19.76 -4.40 -0.60
CA ALA A 128 -21.03 -3.69 -0.79
C ALA A 128 -21.63 -3.95 -2.18
N ASP A 129 -20.80 -4.07 -3.20
CA ASP A 129 -21.19 -4.33 -4.58
C ASP A 129 -20.17 -5.25 -5.27
N PRO A 130 -20.37 -6.58 -5.22
CA PRO A 130 -19.46 -7.53 -5.84
C PRO A 130 -19.34 -7.37 -7.37
N ASP A 131 -20.33 -6.75 -8.00
CA ASP A 131 -20.36 -6.51 -9.45
C ASP A 131 -19.75 -5.16 -9.86
N LEU A 132 -19.18 -4.43 -8.90
CA LEU A 132 -18.56 -3.12 -9.14
C LEU A 132 -17.55 -3.11 -10.30
N PRO A 133 -16.66 -4.10 -10.48
CA PRO A 133 -15.71 -4.09 -11.59
C PRO A 133 -16.38 -4.17 -12.97
N ASN A 134 -17.49 -4.94 -13.09
CA ASN A 134 -18.25 -5.03 -14.33
C ASN A 134 -19.01 -3.74 -14.65
N LYS A 135 -19.52 -3.06 -13.60
CA LYS A 135 -20.23 -1.79 -13.74
C LYS A 135 -19.30 -0.61 -14.02
N ALA A 136 -18.00 -0.77 -13.68
CA ALA A 136 -16.98 0.25 -13.91
C ALA A 136 -16.39 0.25 -15.34
N ARG A 137 -16.76 -0.73 -16.14
CA ARG A 137 -16.44 -0.80 -17.58
C ARG A 137 -17.31 0.18 -18.34
#